data_900197c6334055052853fe9b7c4c5f98
#
_entry.id   900197c6334055052853fe9b7c4c5f98
#
_cell.length_a   1.000
_cell.length_b   1.000
_cell.length_c   1.000
_cell.angle_alpha   90.00
_cell.angle_beta   90.00
_cell.angle_gamma   90.00
#
_symmetry.space_group_name_H-M   'P 1'
#
loop_
_entity.id
_entity.type
_entity.pdbx_description
1 polymer ?
#
loop_
_entity_poly.entity_id
_entity_poly.type
_entity_poly.pdbx_seq_one_letter_code
_entity_poly.pdbx_strand_id
1 'polypeptide(L)'
;MPITIKAREQGCTPQDIVDRYHKVIRDSFAGLGINFDIYGRTSSEVHAGNASAFFRKLYDDGKFITKESEQYYDPEAKTFLADRYIVGTCPKCGAEGAYGDQCEKCGSTLSP
;
A
#
# COMPACT_ATOMS: atom_id res chain seq x y z
N MET A 1 -5.65 -0.64 -7.60
CA MET A 1 -4.28 -0.90 -8.14
C MET A 1 -3.29 -0.10 -7.31
N PRO A 2 -2.14 -0.67 -6.92
CA PRO A 2 -1.15 0.08 -6.16
C PRO A 2 -0.65 1.32 -6.90
N ILE A 3 -0.46 2.41 -6.18
CA ILE A 3 -0.07 3.72 -6.73
C ILE A 3 1.21 3.62 -7.56
N THR A 4 2.18 2.83 -7.09
CA THR A 4 3.47 2.64 -7.78
C THR A 4 3.33 1.98 -9.16
N ILE A 5 2.45 0.98 -9.29
CA ILE A 5 2.18 0.33 -10.59
C ILE A 5 1.55 1.36 -11.53
N LYS A 6 0.55 2.09 -11.04
CA LYS A 6 -0.12 3.14 -11.84
C LYS A 6 0.85 4.24 -12.30
N ALA A 7 1.78 4.63 -11.43
CA ALA A 7 2.81 5.60 -11.76
C ALA A 7 3.75 5.09 -12.87
N ARG A 8 4.20 3.84 -12.77
CA ARG A 8 5.03 3.21 -13.82
C ARG A 8 4.30 3.13 -15.16
N GLU A 9 3.03 2.71 -15.18
CA GLU A 9 2.21 2.64 -16.39
C GLU A 9 2.03 4.01 -17.06
N GLN A 10 2.00 5.09 -16.27
CA GLN A 10 1.79 6.44 -16.74
C GLN A 10 3.09 7.25 -16.93
N GLY A 11 4.25 6.65 -16.64
CA GLY A 11 5.55 7.33 -16.77
C GLY A 11 5.70 8.54 -15.85
N CYS A 12 5.08 8.51 -14.66
CA CYS A 12 5.12 9.60 -13.69
C CYS A 12 5.52 9.09 -12.29
N THR A 13 5.70 10.00 -11.33
CA THR A 13 6.03 9.62 -9.97
C THR A 13 4.80 9.15 -9.18
N PRO A 14 4.96 8.32 -8.13
CA PRO A 14 3.86 7.99 -7.22
C PRO A 14 3.20 9.23 -6.61
N GLN A 15 3.98 10.29 -6.36
CA GLN A 15 3.47 11.54 -5.80
C GLN A 15 2.53 12.26 -6.79
N ASP A 16 2.84 12.27 -8.10
CA ASP A 16 1.98 12.86 -9.13
C ASP A 16 0.61 12.17 -9.17
N ILE A 17 0.60 10.84 -9.01
CA ILE A 17 -0.63 10.06 -8.91
C ILE A 17 -1.44 10.47 -7.68
N VAL A 18 -0.79 10.54 -6.51
CA VAL A 18 -1.45 10.95 -5.25
C VAL A 18 -2.02 12.37 -5.38
N ASP A 19 -1.26 13.31 -5.89
CA ASP A 19 -1.68 14.72 -6.01
C ASP A 19 -2.89 14.85 -6.94
N ARG A 20 -2.86 14.17 -8.08
CA ARG A 20 -3.97 14.17 -9.03
C ARG A 20 -5.25 13.61 -8.42
N TYR A 21 -5.19 12.40 -7.86
CA TYR A 21 -6.37 11.74 -7.32
C TYR A 21 -6.88 12.39 -6.05
N HIS A 22 -6.00 12.94 -5.20
CA HIS A 22 -6.40 13.73 -4.05
C HIS A 22 -7.28 14.92 -4.46
N LYS A 23 -6.87 15.64 -5.53
CA LYS A 23 -7.67 16.74 -6.08
C LYS A 23 -9.01 16.26 -6.64
N VAL A 24 -8.99 15.21 -7.48
CA VAL A 24 -10.21 14.67 -8.12
C VAL A 24 -11.22 14.22 -7.07
N ILE A 25 -10.79 13.48 -6.04
CA ILE A 25 -11.68 12.99 -5.00
C ILE A 25 -12.25 14.14 -4.18
N ARG A 26 -11.42 15.10 -3.77
CA ARG A 26 -11.87 16.30 -3.06
C ARG A 26 -12.93 17.08 -3.86
N ASP A 27 -12.66 17.32 -5.13
CA ASP A 27 -13.54 18.10 -6.01
C ASP A 27 -14.85 17.33 -6.28
N SER A 28 -14.82 15.99 -6.32
CA SER A 28 -16.00 15.14 -6.44
C SER A 28 -16.88 15.24 -5.20
N PHE A 29 -16.31 15.23 -3.99
CA PHE A 29 -17.09 15.45 -2.75
C PHE A 29 -17.70 16.84 -2.71
N ALA A 30 -16.93 17.87 -3.09
CA ALA A 30 -17.45 19.24 -3.16
C ALA A 30 -18.60 19.35 -4.16
N GLY A 31 -18.54 18.66 -5.30
CA GLY A 31 -19.62 18.59 -6.30
C GLY A 31 -20.91 17.94 -5.78
N LEU A 32 -20.79 17.09 -4.76
CA LEU A 32 -21.93 16.48 -4.05
C LEU A 32 -22.41 17.31 -2.84
N GLY A 33 -21.85 18.51 -2.64
CA GLY A 33 -22.16 19.36 -1.49
C GLY A 33 -21.53 18.89 -0.16
N ILE A 34 -20.60 17.95 -0.21
CA ILE A 34 -19.89 17.44 0.96
C ILE A 34 -18.63 18.28 1.17
N ASN A 35 -18.60 19.01 2.28
CA ASN A 35 -17.47 19.85 2.68
C ASN A 35 -16.76 19.25 3.90
N PHE A 36 -15.44 19.30 3.91
CA PHE A 36 -14.60 18.86 5.02
C PHE A 36 -13.89 20.07 5.62
N ASP A 37 -13.84 20.15 6.94
CA ASP A 37 -13.00 21.15 7.63
C ASP A 37 -11.52 20.92 7.33
N ILE A 38 -11.11 19.65 7.25
CA ILE A 38 -9.77 19.23 6.86
C ILE A 38 -9.86 18.04 5.91
N TYR A 39 -9.29 18.18 4.73
CA TYR A 39 -9.13 17.09 3.77
C TYR A 39 -7.66 16.68 3.69
N GLY A 40 -7.25 15.81 4.62
CA GLY A 40 -5.85 15.36 4.76
C GLY A 40 -5.47 14.20 3.84
N ARG A 41 -4.19 13.83 3.90
CA ARG A 41 -3.64 12.65 3.24
C ARG A 41 -2.46 12.07 4.01
N THR A 42 -2.21 10.77 3.84
CA THR A 42 -1.13 10.07 4.55
C THR A 42 0.27 10.45 4.08
N SER A 43 0.41 11.07 2.89
CA SER A 43 1.67 11.60 2.37
C SER A 43 2.00 13.03 2.86
N SER A 44 1.27 13.56 3.84
CA SER A 44 1.56 14.87 4.44
C SER A 44 2.70 14.77 5.46
N GLU A 45 3.46 15.84 5.62
CA GLU A 45 4.53 15.94 6.62
C GLU A 45 4.00 15.77 8.05
N VAL A 46 2.83 16.32 8.34
CA VAL A 46 2.16 16.17 9.65
C VAL A 46 1.88 14.70 9.95
N HIS A 47 1.36 13.94 8.95
CA HIS A 47 1.11 12.51 9.12
C HIS A 47 2.42 11.75 9.32
N ALA A 48 3.44 12.02 8.51
CA ALA A 48 4.75 11.37 8.62
C ALA A 48 5.39 11.62 9.99
N GLY A 49 5.34 12.86 10.49
CA GLY A 49 5.84 13.22 11.80
C GLY A 49 5.12 12.48 12.93
N ASN A 50 3.78 12.48 12.91
CA ASN A 50 2.96 11.84 13.94
C ASN A 50 3.13 10.30 13.91
N ALA A 51 3.13 9.68 12.73
CA ALA A 51 3.31 8.25 12.59
C ALA A 51 4.69 7.81 13.09
N SER A 52 5.75 8.56 12.75
CA SER A 52 7.11 8.28 13.21
C SER A 52 7.26 8.44 14.72
N ALA A 53 6.67 9.49 15.30
CA ALA A 53 6.69 9.71 16.74
C ALA A 53 5.94 8.61 17.50
N PHE A 54 4.78 8.19 16.99
CA PHE A 54 4.00 7.10 17.57
C PHE A 54 4.73 5.76 17.49
N PHE A 55 5.33 5.45 16.33
CA PHE A 55 6.14 4.24 16.17
C PHE A 55 7.31 4.22 17.16
N ARG A 56 8.05 5.34 17.25
CA ARG A 56 9.19 5.46 18.18
C ARG A 56 8.77 5.25 19.63
N LYS A 57 7.65 5.87 20.03
CA LYS A 57 7.12 5.66 21.38
C LYS A 57 6.85 4.18 21.68
N LEU A 58 6.19 3.46 20.76
CA LEU A 58 5.91 2.03 20.95
C LEU A 58 7.19 1.20 20.98
N TYR A 59 8.19 1.59 20.17
CA TYR A 59 9.50 0.93 20.17
C TYR A 59 10.22 1.10 21.50
N ASP A 60 10.29 2.34 21.99
CA ASP A 60 10.93 2.69 23.27
C ASP A 60 10.22 2.02 24.46
N ASP A 61 8.90 1.89 24.38
CA ASP A 61 8.07 1.17 25.39
C ASP A 61 8.19 -0.38 25.29
N GLY A 62 9.05 -0.91 24.38
CA GLY A 62 9.26 -2.35 24.20
C GLY A 62 8.04 -3.13 23.71
N LYS A 63 7.15 -2.49 22.95
CA LYS A 63 5.92 -3.11 22.45
C LYS A 63 6.11 -3.94 21.18
N PHE A 64 7.30 -3.93 20.60
CA PHE A 64 7.62 -4.70 19.41
C PHE A 64 8.45 -5.93 19.71
N ILE A 65 8.24 -6.97 18.92
CA ILE A 65 9.10 -8.15 18.85
C ILE A 65 9.79 -8.17 17.48
N THR A 66 11.04 -8.60 17.47
CA THR A 66 11.77 -8.82 16.21
C THR A 66 11.48 -10.23 15.70
N LYS A 67 11.17 -10.34 14.41
CA LYS A 67 10.99 -11.62 13.72
C LYS A 67 11.69 -11.58 12.38
N GLU A 68 12.42 -12.63 12.05
CA GLU A 68 12.99 -12.82 10.72
C GLU A 68 11.97 -13.53 9.82
N SER A 69 11.88 -13.11 8.56
CA SER A 69 11.07 -13.75 7.53
C SER A 69 11.76 -13.65 6.18
N GLU A 70 11.56 -14.65 5.34
CA GLU A 70 12.00 -14.62 3.95
C GLU A 70 10.97 -13.85 3.13
N GLN A 71 11.47 -13.01 2.21
CA GLN A 71 10.62 -12.21 1.32
C GLN A 71 11.27 -12.10 -0.05
N TYR A 72 10.47 -12.03 -1.10
CA TYR A 72 10.97 -11.76 -2.44
C TYR A 72 11.56 -10.36 -2.53
N TYR A 73 12.71 -10.25 -3.15
CA TYR A 73 13.44 -9.00 -3.33
C TYR A 73 13.66 -8.71 -4.81
N ASP A 74 13.33 -7.50 -5.24
CA ASP A 74 13.61 -7.00 -6.58
C ASP A 74 14.97 -6.29 -6.58
N PRO A 75 16.01 -6.87 -7.23
CA PRO A 75 17.34 -6.28 -7.23
C PRO A 75 17.44 -5.03 -8.12
N GLU A 76 16.57 -4.85 -9.11
CA GLU A 76 16.55 -3.67 -9.98
C GLU A 76 15.91 -2.48 -9.25
N ALA A 77 14.77 -2.70 -8.61
CA ALA A 77 14.09 -1.69 -7.81
C ALA A 77 14.70 -1.52 -6.42
N LYS A 78 15.63 -2.41 -6.00
CA LYS A 78 16.27 -2.43 -4.68
C LYS A 78 15.26 -2.40 -3.53
N THR A 79 14.17 -3.17 -3.64
CA THR A 79 13.09 -3.19 -2.65
C THR A 79 12.54 -4.60 -2.46
N PHE A 80 12.05 -4.87 -1.26
CA PHE A 80 11.26 -6.07 -1.01
C PHE A 80 9.89 -5.95 -1.67
N LEU A 81 9.41 -7.05 -2.23
CA LEU A 81 8.10 -7.11 -2.88
C LEU A 81 7.01 -7.33 -1.85
N ALA A 82 6.01 -6.46 -1.85
CA ALA A 82 4.78 -6.73 -1.13
C ALA A 82 3.96 -7.82 -1.87
N ASP A 83 3.17 -8.56 -1.13
CA ASP A 83 2.34 -9.70 -1.57
C ASP A 83 1.57 -9.41 -2.87
N ARG A 84 1.08 -8.18 -3.02
CA ARG A 84 0.34 -7.69 -4.19
C ARG A 84 1.15 -7.58 -5.49
N TYR A 85 2.47 -7.69 -5.41
CA TYR A 85 3.35 -7.75 -6.58
C TYR A 85 3.68 -9.19 -6.99
N ILE A 86 3.28 -10.15 -6.15
CA ILE A 86 3.52 -11.57 -6.37
C ILE A 86 2.21 -12.17 -6.85
N VAL A 87 2.23 -12.73 -8.06
CA VAL A 87 1.06 -13.34 -8.69
C VAL A 87 1.43 -14.73 -9.17
N GLY A 88 0.58 -15.69 -8.91
CA GLY A 88 0.84 -17.08 -9.27
C GLY A 88 -0.43 -17.91 -9.35
N THR A 89 -0.25 -19.22 -9.35
CA THR A 89 -1.35 -20.18 -9.34
C THR A 89 -1.65 -20.60 -7.90
N CYS A 90 -2.91 -20.50 -7.48
CA CYS A 90 -3.31 -20.91 -6.14
C CYS A 90 -3.06 -22.40 -5.91
N PRO A 91 -2.27 -22.79 -4.90
CA PRO A 91 -1.98 -24.20 -4.64
C PRO A 91 -3.19 -25.00 -4.13
N LYS A 92 -4.25 -24.33 -3.67
CA LYS A 92 -5.46 -24.98 -3.15
C LYS A 92 -6.55 -25.23 -4.19
N CYS A 93 -6.77 -24.27 -5.09
CA CYS A 93 -7.87 -24.39 -6.06
C CYS A 93 -7.43 -24.32 -7.53
N GLY A 94 -6.12 -24.16 -7.80
CA GLY A 94 -5.59 -24.07 -9.16
C GLY A 94 -5.95 -22.79 -9.92
N ALA A 95 -6.52 -21.78 -9.27
CA ALA A 95 -6.85 -20.52 -9.93
C ALA A 95 -5.59 -19.76 -10.31
N GLU A 96 -5.48 -19.33 -11.56
CA GLU A 96 -4.43 -18.42 -12.01
C GLU A 96 -4.69 -16.99 -11.54
N GLY A 97 -3.62 -16.21 -11.39
CA GLY A 97 -3.70 -14.82 -11.00
C GLY A 97 -3.96 -14.60 -9.51
N ALA A 98 -3.76 -15.61 -8.65
CA ALA A 98 -3.85 -15.44 -7.20
C ALA A 98 -2.70 -14.55 -6.69
N TYR A 99 -3.03 -13.60 -5.81
CA TYR A 99 -2.04 -12.77 -5.13
C TYR A 99 -1.34 -13.53 -4.00
N GLY A 100 -0.15 -13.05 -3.61
CA GLY A 100 0.70 -13.76 -2.65
C GLY A 100 0.13 -13.90 -1.24
N ASP A 101 -0.84 -13.09 -0.84
CA ASP A 101 -1.47 -13.10 0.48
C ASP A 101 -2.78 -13.90 0.54
N GLN A 102 -3.59 -13.84 -0.53
CA GLN A 102 -4.90 -14.47 -0.56
C GLN A 102 -5.34 -14.82 -1.98
N CYS A 103 -5.99 -15.97 -2.13
CA CYS A 103 -6.66 -16.31 -3.39
C CYS A 103 -8.07 -15.71 -3.40
N GLU A 104 -8.34 -14.78 -4.31
CA GLU A 104 -9.66 -14.15 -4.44
C GLU A 104 -10.75 -15.14 -4.86
N LYS A 105 -10.40 -16.27 -5.51
CA LYS A 105 -11.36 -17.26 -5.97
C LYS A 105 -11.85 -18.20 -4.87
N CYS A 106 -10.96 -18.67 -3.99
CA CYS A 106 -11.34 -19.63 -2.94
C CYS A 106 -11.19 -19.06 -1.51
N GLY A 107 -10.74 -17.82 -1.35
CA GLY A 107 -10.56 -17.15 -0.05
C GLY A 107 -9.43 -17.71 0.81
N SER A 108 -8.61 -18.63 0.28
CA SER A 108 -7.52 -19.21 1.05
C SER A 108 -6.40 -18.22 1.27
N THR A 109 -5.92 -18.11 2.51
CA THR A 109 -4.67 -17.43 2.82
C THR A 109 -3.49 -18.17 2.18
N LEU A 110 -2.62 -17.42 1.53
CA LEU A 110 -1.42 -17.90 0.88
C LEU A 110 -0.19 -17.30 1.59
N SER A 111 0.96 -17.89 1.34
CA SER A 111 2.26 -17.35 1.71
C SER A 111 3.15 -17.48 0.48
N PRO A 112 3.66 -16.38 -0.06
CA PRO A 112 4.50 -16.40 -1.24
C PRO A 112 5.86 -17.07 -0.98
#